data_5e8b70b449016f3f2b4ff142cdbb38a8
#
_entry.id   5e8b70b449016f3f2b4ff142cdbb38a8
#
_cell.length_a   1.000
_cell.length_b   1.000
_cell.length_c   1.000
_cell.angle_alpha   90.00
_cell.angle_beta   90.00
_cell.angle_gamma   90.00
#
_symmetry.space_group_name_H-M   'P 1'
#
loop_
_entity.id
_entity.type
_entity.pdbx_description
1 polymer ?
#
loop_
_entity_poly.entity_id
_entity_poly.type
_entity_poly.pdbx_seq_one_letter_code
_entity_poly.pdbx_strand_id
1 'polypeptide(L)'
;MTQRIFVNLGEVYFGQGDLQVETLLGSCVAITLWHPVRHLGGLCHFVLPERRHSLVGDTDGGSLLQKAPDGRYGDEALSRLLEQVRQHGTRIADYTVKVFGGGNVLGLPPTKLRIGQANADFALDILQQHHIPVTAQDVAGEGYRYLRFDLNSGDVWVRRGHGVSHAMEKLPAASGGRRQRSAAFGKERT
;
A
#
# COMPACT_ATOMS: atom_id res chain seq x y z
N MET A 1 -12.48 7.95 20.26
CA MET A 1 -11.02 8.11 19.90
C MET A 1 -10.79 7.29 18.67
N THR A 2 -10.39 7.89 17.54
CA THR A 2 -10.08 7.18 16.31
C THR A 2 -8.89 6.25 16.54
N GLN A 3 -9.08 4.97 16.34
CA GLN A 3 -8.02 3.96 16.43
C GLN A 3 -7.06 4.10 15.23
N ARG A 4 -5.78 3.77 15.43
CA ARG A 4 -4.78 3.77 14.36
C ARG A 4 -4.14 2.41 14.24
N ILE A 5 -3.99 1.96 13.01
CA ILE A 5 -3.28 0.73 12.65
C ILE A 5 -2.16 1.10 11.68
N PHE A 6 -0.96 0.61 11.93
CA PHE A 6 0.16 0.74 11.01
C PHE A 6 0.32 -0.55 10.20
N VAL A 7 0.32 -0.44 8.88
CA VAL A 7 0.51 -1.56 7.96
C VAL A 7 1.95 -1.56 7.49
N ASN A 8 2.68 -2.61 7.84
CA ASN A 8 4.07 -2.80 7.47
C ASN A 8 4.20 -3.39 6.06
N LEU A 9 5.43 -3.44 5.59
CA LEU A 9 5.80 -4.09 4.33
C LEU A 9 5.30 -5.55 4.30
N GLY A 10 4.59 -5.92 3.23
CA GLY A 10 4.03 -7.25 3.03
C GLY A 10 2.73 -7.51 3.78
N GLU A 11 2.25 -6.56 4.56
CA GLU A 11 0.98 -6.68 5.25
C GLU A 11 -0.19 -6.19 4.40
N VAL A 12 -1.34 -6.75 4.68
CA VAL A 12 -2.63 -6.37 4.11
C VAL A 12 -3.61 -6.18 5.26
N TYR A 13 -4.21 -5.01 5.32
CA TYR A 13 -5.30 -4.70 6.23
C TYR A 13 -6.62 -4.62 5.46
N PHE A 14 -7.71 -5.11 6.06
CA PHE A 14 -9.06 -4.89 5.58
C PHE A 14 -10.04 -4.87 6.77
N GLY A 15 -10.95 -3.90 6.80
CA GLY A 15 -11.89 -3.74 7.90
C GLY A 15 -12.82 -2.55 7.75
N GLN A 16 -13.46 -2.18 8.85
CA GLN A 16 -14.40 -1.06 8.95
C GLN A 16 -14.31 -0.40 10.33
N GLY A 17 -14.94 0.75 10.48
CA GLY A 17 -15.07 1.44 11.75
C GLY A 17 -14.33 2.78 11.83
N ASP A 18 -14.32 3.39 13.03
CA ASP A 18 -13.60 4.64 13.31
C ASP A 18 -12.10 4.37 13.43
N LEU A 19 -11.47 4.17 12.26
CA LEU A 19 -10.10 3.70 12.16
C LEU A 19 -9.32 4.47 11.08
N GLN A 20 -8.06 4.75 11.38
CA GLN A 20 -7.09 5.28 10.44
C GLN A 20 -5.99 4.24 10.19
N VAL A 21 -5.77 3.88 8.93
CA VAL A 21 -4.72 2.97 8.49
C VAL A 21 -3.54 3.80 8.01
N GLU A 22 -2.37 3.56 8.59
CA GLU A 22 -1.16 4.34 8.30
C GLU A 22 -0.07 3.45 7.71
N THR A 23 0.76 4.00 6.82
CA THR A 23 1.96 3.32 6.31
C THR A 23 3.00 4.31 5.81
N LEU A 24 4.26 3.85 5.69
CA LEU A 24 5.38 4.62 5.15
C LEU A 24 5.91 3.94 3.90
N LEU A 25 5.93 4.67 2.79
CA LEU A 25 6.31 4.19 1.47
C LEU A 25 7.55 4.92 0.97
N GLY A 26 8.61 4.17 0.68
CA GLY A 26 9.72 4.61 -0.13
C GLY A 26 9.51 4.17 -1.58
N SER A 27 10.31 3.20 -2.04
CA SER A 27 10.13 2.51 -3.32
C SER A 27 8.96 1.53 -3.36
N CYS A 28 8.37 1.23 -2.20
CA CYS A 28 7.18 0.39 -2.07
C CYS A 28 5.93 1.09 -2.57
N VAL A 29 4.88 0.30 -2.80
CA VAL A 29 3.57 0.79 -3.24
C VAL A 29 2.48 0.30 -2.31
N ALA A 30 1.47 1.14 -2.08
CA ALA A 30 0.22 0.79 -1.42
C ALA A 30 -0.95 0.99 -2.39
N ILE A 31 -1.89 0.03 -2.36
CA ILE A 31 -3.21 0.14 -2.99
C ILE A 31 -4.23 0.24 -1.88
N THR A 32 -5.12 1.22 -1.95
CA THR A 32 -6.25 1.38 -1.03
C THR A 32 -7.55 1.09 -1.74
N LEU A 33 -8.46 0.37 -1.05
CA LEU A 33 -9.84 0.13 -1.47
C LEU A 33 -10.78 0.75 -0.43
N TRP A 34 -11.82 1.45 -0.87
CA TRP A 34 -12.83 2.01 0.04
C TRP A 34 -14.24 1.92 -0.54
N HIS A 35 -15.15 1.32 0.23
CA HIS A 35 -16.56 1.18 -0.14
C HIS A 35 -17.40 2.29 0.52
N PRO A 36 -17.93 3.27 -0.23
CA PRO A 36 -18.52 4.50 0.30
C PRO A 36 -19.79 4.28 1.13
N VAL A 37 -20.56 3.23 0.82
CA VAL A 37 -21.83 2.96 1.51
C VAL A 37 -21.63 2.11 2.76
N ARG A 38 -20.70 1.15 2.72
CA ARG A 38 -20.47 0.21 3.84
C ARG A 38 -19.34 0.65 4.75
N HIS A 39 -18.59 1.69 4.39
CA HIS A 39 -17.39 2.15 5.11
C HIS A 39 -16.38 1.03 5.37
N LEU A 40 -16.35 0.07 4.44
CA LEU A 40 -15.33 -0.98 4.38
C LEU A 40 -14.11 -0.45 3.66
N GLY A 41 -12.93 -0.73 4.16
CA GLY A 41 -11.71 -0.32 3.47
C GLY A 41 -10.55 -1.26 3.71
N GLY A 42 -9.63 -1.27 2.78
CA GLY A 42 -8.41 -2.06 2.86
C GLY A 42 -7.21 -1.33 2.29
N LEU A 43 -6.04 -1.73 2.76
CA LEU A 43 -4.75 -1.25 2.29
C LEU A 43 -3.77 -2.43 2.23
N CYS A 44 -3.06 -2.58 1.11
CA CYS A 44 -1.89 -3.45 1.03
C CYS A 44 -0.62 -2.63 0.85
N HIS A 45 0.52 -3.17 1.31
CA HIS A 45 1.83 -2.55 1.19
C HIS A 45 2.82 -3.58 0.62
N PHE A 46 3.22 -3.44 -0.64
CA PHE A 46 4.13 -4.36 -1.31
C PHE A 46 5.41 -3.68 -1.82
N VAL A 47 6.44 -4.47 -2.09
CA VAL A 47 7.80 -4.00 -2.48
C VAL A 47 8.31 -4.61 -3.77
N LEU A 48 7.68 -5.64 -4.26
CA LEU A 48 8.03 -6.34 -5.49
C LEU A 48 6.80 -6.47 -6.38
N PRO A 49 6.94 -6.38 -7.70
CA PRO A 49 5.81 -6.51 -8.61
C PRO A 49 5.12 -7.87 -8.48
N GLU A 50 5.83 -8.92 -8.83
CA GLU A 50 5.31 -10.30 -8.84
C GLU A 50 6.38 -11.29 -8.41
N ARG A 51 5.95 -12.45 -7.97
CA ARG A 51 6.87 -13.55 -7.69
C ARG A 51 7.32 -14.17 -9.01
N ARG A 52 8.61 -14.04 -9.32
CA ARG A 52 9.16 -14.79 -10.45
C ARG A 52 9.07 -16.28 -10.15
N HIS A 53 8.19 -16.98 -10.85
CA HIS A 53 8.24 -18.43 -10.90
C HIS A 53 9.51 -18.80 -11.67
N SER A 54 10.49 -19.37 -10.99
CA SER A 54 11.68 -19.90 -11.66
C SER A 54 11.24 -21.01 -12.61
N LEU A 55 11.40 -20.77 -13.92
CA LEU A 55 11.20 -21.81 -14.94
C LEU A 55 12.37 -22.83 -14.96
N VAL A 56 13.30 -22.68 -14.04
CA VAL A 56 14.36 -23.67 -13.83
C VAL A 56 13.75 -24.76 -12.97
N GLY A 57 13.53 -25.93 -13.61
CA GLY A 57 12.97 -27.10 -12.96
C GLY A 57 13.72 -27.44 -11.69
N ASP A 58 13.10 -27.20 -10.54
CA ASP A 58 13.46 -27.82 -9.29
C ASP A 58 13.15 -29.32 -9.45
N THR A 59 14.16 -30.09 -9.84
CA THR A 59 14.11 -31.55 -9.96
C THR A 59 14.18 -32.25 -8.59
N ASP A 60 14.05 -31.50 -7.51
CA ASP A 60 13.83 -32.07 -6.18
C ASP A 60 12.32 -32.24 -5.95
N GLY A 61 11.89 -33.49 -5.85
CA GLY A 61 10.50 -33.91 -5.67
C GLY A 61 9.81 -33.39 -4.39
N GLY A 62 9.98 -32.11 -4.14
CA GLY A 62 9.31 -31.36 -3.08
C GLY A 62 7.91 -30.95 -3.55
N SER A 63 6.92 -31.55 -2.91
CA SER A 63 5.50 -31.24 -2.91
C SER A 63 5.15 -29.85 -3.47
N LEU A 64 4.23 -29.80 -4.43
CA LEU A 64 3.48 -28.62 -4.87
C LEU A 64 2.59 -28.09 -3.71
N LEU A 65 3.16 -27.89 -2.54
CA LEU A 65 2.54 -27.14 -1.46
C LEU A 65 2.43 -25.70 -1.98
N GLN A 66 1.23 -25.30 -2.33
CA GLN A 66 0.92 -23.90 -2.65
C GLN A 66 1.44 -23.07 -1.50
N LYS A 67 2.56 -22.39 -1.76
CA LYS A 67 3.17 -21.50 -0.78
C LYS A 67 2.15 -20.42 -0.45
N ALA A 68 1.88 -20.18 0.84
CA ALA A 68 0.93 -19.17 1.27
C ALA A 68 1.20 -17.83 0.59
N PRO A 69 0.14 -17.07 0.21
CA PRO A 69 0.30 -15.77 -0.43
C PRO A 69 1.16 -14.83 0.41
N ASP A 70 2.14 -14.20 -0.23
CA ASP A 70 3.11 -13.31 0.40
C ASP A 70 2.84 -11.87 -0.04
N GLY A 71 2.31 -11.04 0.85
CA GLY A 71 1.95 -9.65 0.56
C GLY A 71 3.12 -8.73 0.18
N ARG A 72 4.37 -9.24 0.18
CA ARG A 72 5.52 -8.51 -0.39
C ARG A 72 5.46 -8.40 -1.91
N TYR A 73 4.70 -9.28 -2.59
CA TYR A 73 4.48 -9.26 -4.03
C TYR A 73 3.13 -8.61 -4.34
N GLY A 74 3.13 -7.71 -5.33
CA GLY A 74 1.96 -6.88 -5.65
C GLY A 74 0.75 -7.67 -6.15
N ASP A 75 0.97 -8.72 -6.97
CA ASP A 75 -0.06 -9.64 -7.45
C ASP A 75 -0.74 -10.39 -6.28
N GLU A 76 0.07 -10.92 -5.35
CA GLU A 76 -0.44 -11.65 -4.19
C GLU A 76 -1.10 -10.70 -3.18
N ALA A 77 -0.57 -9.49 -2.98
CA ALA A 77 -1.14 -8.47 -2.12
C ALA A 77 -2.51 -8.00 -2.63
N LEU A 78 -2.65 -7.73 -3.95
CA LEU A 78 -3.93 -7.40 -4.57
C LEU A 78 -4.92 -8.57 -4.45
N SER A 79 -4.48 -9.79 -4.72
CA SER A 79 -5.33 -10.99 -4.60
C SER A 79 -5.90 -11.13 -3.18
N ARG A 80 -5.11 -10.85 -2.14
CA ARG A 80 -5.58 -10.86 -0.75
C ARG A 80 -6.62 -9.77 -0.47
N LEU A 81 -6.46 -8.56 -1.01
CA LEU A 81 -7.48 -7.50 -0.91
C LEU A 81 -8.78 -7.91 -1.61
N LEU A 82 -8.71 -8.44 -2.83
CA LEU A 82 -9.88 -8.89 -3.59
C LEU A 82 -10.58 -10.07 -2.93
N GLU A 83 -9.85 -10.94 -2.25
CA GLU A 83 -10.43 -12.01 -1.44
C GLU A 83 -11.24 -11.44 -0.27
N GLN A 84 -10.73 -10.40 0.42
CA GLN A 84 -11.46 -9.72 1.49
C GLN A 84 -12.76 -9.07 0.97
N VAL A 85 -12.73 -8.43 -0.20
CA VAL A 85 -13.92 -7.87 -0.86
C VAL A 85 -14.98 -8.96 -1.06
N ARG A 86 -14.59 -10.16 -1.55
CA ARG A 86 -15.50 -11.30 -1.74
C ARG A 86 -16.05 -11.85 -0.44
N GLN A 87 -15.19 -12.03 0.57
CA GLN A 87 -15.59 -12.54 1.89
C GLN A 87 -16.60 -11.65 2.60
N HIS A 88 -16.55 -10.32 2.35
CA HIS A 88 -17.54 -9.37 2.87
C HIS A 88 -18.80 -9.26 2.01
N GLY A 89 -18.96 -10.09 0.97
CA GLY A 89 -20.12 -10.10 0.11
C GLY A 89 -20.31 -8.81 -0.70
N THR A 90 -19.21 -8.15 -1.09
CA THR A 90 -19.20 -6.93 -1.89
C THR A 90 -18.53 -7.16 -3.24
N ARG A 91 -18.65 -6.18 -4.16
CA ARG A 91 -18.02 -6.25 -5.47
C ARG A 91 -16.97 -5.17 -5.60
N ILE A 92 -15.85 -5.47 -6.21
CA ILE A 92 -14.76 -4.51 -6.38
C ILE A 92 -15.20 -3.23 -7.12
N ALA A 93 -16.18 -3.34 -8.00
CA ALA A 93 -16.76 -2.21 -8.73
C ALA A 93 -17.45 -1.17 -7.82
N ASP A 94 -17.78 -1.54 -6.58
CA ASP A 94 -18.42 -0.66 -5.60
C ASP A 94 -17.36 0.10 -4.74
N TYR A 95 -16.06 -0.13 -5.01
CA TYR A 95 -14.96 0.49 -4.27
C TYR A 95 -14.29 1.62 -5.03
N THR A 96 -13.90 2.65 -4.29
CA THR A 96 -12.94 3.66 -4.74
C THR A 96 -11.54 3.11 -4.55
N VAL A 97 -10.72 3.11 -5.61
CA VAL A 97 -9.36 2.54 -5.60
C VAL A 97 -8.34 3.64 -5.81
N LYS A 98 -7.33 3.71 -4.95
CA LYS A 98 -6.24 4.68 -5.05
C LYS A 98 -4.88 4.00 -4.91
N VAL A 99 -3.85 4.55 -5.56
CA VAL A 99 -2.48 3.98 -5.59
C VAL A 99 -1.46 5.02 -5.15
N PHE A 100 -0.53 4.62 -4.28
CA PHE A 100 0.48 5.51 -3.69
C PHE A 100 1.84 4.85 -3.62
N GLY A 101 2.93 5.63 -3.75
CA GLY A 101 4.28 5.15 -3.48
C GLY A 101 5.17 5.07 -4.71
N GLY A 102 6.09 4.13 -4.73
CA GLY A 102 7.03 3.97 -5.84
C GLY A 102 8.07 5.09 -5.95
N GLY A 103 8.43 5.72 -4.83
CA GLY A 103 9.36 6.86 -4.80
C GLY A 103 10.82 6.47 -5.00
N ASN A 104 11.61 7.40 -5.53
CA ASN A 104 13.07 7.31 -5.59
C ASN A 104 13.68 7.89 -4.31
N VAL A 105 13.80 7.08 -3.27
CA VAL A 105 14.29 7.53 -1.94
C VAL A 105 15.80 7.76 -1.94
N LEU A 106 16.53 7.09 -2.83
CA LEU A 106 18.00 7.13 -2.89
C LEU A 106 18.50 8.20 -3.85
N GLY A 107 17.62 8.94 -4.52
CA GLY A 107 18.02 9.94 -5.52
C GLY A 107 18.82 9.36 -6.69
N LEU A 108 18.58 8.11 -7.05
CA LEU A 108 19.32 7.44 -8.12
C LEU A 108 19.01 8.07 -9.48
N PRO A 109 20.02 8.25 -10.34
CA PRO A 109 19.82 8.83 -11.66
C PRO A 109 18.89 7.96 -12.52
N PRO A 110 18.21 8.55 -13.53
CA PRO A 110 17.27 7.85 -14.41
C PRO A 110 17.83 6.61 -15.13
N THR A 111 19.13 6.55 -15.26
CA THR A 111 19.85 5.45 -15.95
C THR A 111 20.00 4.18 -15.10
N LYS A 112 19.70 4.25 -13.81
CA LYS A 112 19.75 3.08 -12.90
C LYS A 112 18.35 2.50 -12.71
N LEU A 113 18.31 1.19 -12.42
CA LEU A 113 17.07 0.48 -12.16
C LEU A 113 16.28 1.19 -11.05
N ARG A 114 15.09 1.67 -11.40
CA ARG A 114 14.17 2.36 -10.48
C ARG A 114 13.13 1.37 -9.97
N ILE A 115 13.46 0.69 -8.90
CA ILE A 115 12.54 -0.28 -8.26
C ILE A 115 11.19 0.36 -7.95
N GLY A 116 11.21 1.60 -7.44
CA GLY A 116 9.97 2.32 -7.13
C GLY A 116 9.09 2.56 -8.35
N GLN A 117 9.67 3.01 -9.46
CA GLN A 117 8.93 3.19 -10.72
C GLN A 117 8.34 1.87 -11.21
N ALA A 118 9.13 0.78 -11.20
CA ALA A 118 8.66 -0.53 -11.64
C ALA A 118 7.50 -1.04 -10.76
N ASN A 119 7.54 -0.80 -9.45
CA ASN A 119 6.44 -1.15 -8.55
C ASN A 119 5.18 -0.32 -8.83
N ALA A 120 5.34 0.98 -9.13
CA ALA A 120 4.22 1.87 -9.45
C ALA A 120 3.57 1.46 -10.78
N ASP A 121 4.38 1.25 -11.81
CA ASP A 121 3.90 0.82 -13.14
C ASP A 121 3.15 -0.52 -13.03
N PHE A 122 3.74 -1.49 -12.33
CA PHE A 122 3.09 -2.78 -12.09
C PHE A 122 1.74 -2.63 -11.38
N ALA A 123 1.63 -1.77 -10.34
CA ALA A 123 0.37 -1.56 -9.64
C ALA A 123 -0.73 -1.03 -10.56
N LEU A 124 -0.39 -0.09 -11.44
CA LEU A 124 -1.34 0.48 -12.38
C LEU A 124 -1.72 -0.53 -13.46
N ASP A 125 -0.75 -1.27 -13.99
CA ASP A 125 -0.96 -2.28 -15.03
C ASP A 125 -1.84 -3.43 -14.52
N ILE A 126 -1.58 -3.97 -13.34
CA ILE A 126 -2.38 -5.09 -12.81
C ILE A 126 -3.82 -4.66 -12.49
N LEU A 127 -4.04 -3.44 -11.99
CA LEU A 127 -5.37 -2.90 -11.78
C LEU A 127 -6.11 -2.72 -13.10
N GLN A 128 -5.44 -2.23 -14.15
CA GLN A 128 -5.99 -2.12 -15.50
C GLN A 128 -6.35 -3.49 -16.08
N GLN A 129 -5.48 -4.51 -15.94
CA GLN A 129 -5.74 -5.89 -16.38
C GLN A 129 -6.98 -6.50 -15.71
N HIS A 130 -7.19 -6.17 -14.44
CA HIS A 130 -8.38 -6.58 -13.69
C HIS A 130 -9.61 -5.68 -13.93
N HIS A 131 -9.53 -4.70 -14.85
CA HIS A 131 -10.58 -3.72 -15.12
C HIS A 131 -11.02 -2.93 -13.88
N ILE A 132 -10.09 -2.66 -12.98
CA ILE A 132 -10.32 -1.89 -11.75
C ILE A 132 -9.86 -0.45 -11.97
N PRO A 133 -10.79 0.53 -12.05
CA PRO A 133 -10.42 1.92 -12.29
C PRO A 133 -9.72 2.52 -11.07
N VAL A 134 -8.60 3.20 -11.31
CA VAL A 134 -7.91 3.99 -10.30
C VAL A 134 -8.49 5.40 -10.27
N THR A 135 -9.06 5.80 -9.13
CA THR A 135 -9.73 7.10 -8.97
C THR A 135 -8.78 8.22 -8.58
N ALA A 136 -7.67 7.90 -7.93
CA ALA A 136 -6.61 8.83 -7.59
C ALA A 136 -5.28 8.11 -7.43
N GLN A 137 -4.18 8.81 -7.72
CA GLN A 137 -2.85 8.25 -7.56
C GLN A 137 -1.83 9.32 -7.18
N ASP A 138 -0.83 8.90 -6.40
CA ASP A 138 0.36 9.67 -6.09
C ASP A 138 1.55 8.71 -6.10
N VAL A 139 2.11 8.48 -7.30
CA VAL A 139 3.13 7.46 -7.55
C VAL A 139 4.40 8.03 -8.14
N ALA A 140 5.48 7.28 -8.04
CA ALA A 140 6.81 7.62 -8.55
C ALA A 140 7.39 8.94 -7.96
N GLY A 141 8.29 9.61 -8.67
CA GLY A 141 8.93 10.85 -8.21
C GLY A 141 9.94 10.63 -7.08
N GLU A 142 10.34 11.73 -6.43
CA GLU A 142 11.40 11.72 -5.42
C GLU A 142 10.86 11.56 -4.00
N GLY A 143 11.69 10.95 -3.12
CA GLY A 143 11.45 10.88 -1.69
C GLY A 143 10.48 9.79 -1.24
N TYR A 144 10.03 9.89 0.01
CA TYR A 144 9.10 8.95 0.64
C TYR A 144 7.73 9.59 0.87
N ARG A 145 6.71 8.74 1.12
CA ARG A 145 5.34 9.14 1.45
C ARG A 145 4.90 8.47 2.74
N TYR A 146 4.42 9.27 3.67
CA TYR A 146 3.68 8.79 4.82
C TYR A 146 2.19 8.93 4.51
N LEU A 147 1.46 7.80 4.53
CA LEU A 147 0.03 7.76 4.26
C LEU A 147 -0.78 7.64 5.53
N ARG A 148 -1.94 8.29 5.54
CA ARG A 148 -3.02 8.06 6.48
C ARG A 148 -4.31 7.93 5.72
N PHE A 149 -4.91 6.74 5.78
CA PHE A 149 -6.17 6.40 5.15
C PHE A 149 -7.27 6.29 6.21
N ASP A 150 -8.32 7.07 6.09
CA ASP A 150 -9.46 7.10 7.00
C ASP A 150 -10.59 6.23 6.46
N LEU A 151 -11.02 5.23 7.21
CA LEU A 151 -12.06 4.31 6.78
C LEU A 151 -13.47 4.90 6.84
N ASN A 152 -13.71 5.96 7.63
CA ASN A 152 -15.00 6.61 7.68
C ASN A 152 -15.29 7.44 6.42
N SER A 153 -14.28 8.17 5.92
CA SER A 153 -14.45 9.09 4.79
C SER A 153 -13.88 8.57 3.47
N GLY A 154 -12.96 7.59 3.51
CA GLY A 154 -12.19 7.16 2.35
C GLY A 154 -11.09 8.13 1.94
N ASP A 155 -10.89 9.20 2.71
CA ASP A 155 -9.83 10.16 2.46
C ASP A 155 -8.45 9.52 2.71
N VAL A 156 -7.49 9.86 1.86
CA VAL A 156 -6.08 9.52 2.05
C VAL A 156 -5.28 10.82 2.11
N TRP A 157 -4.59 11.03 3.23
CA TRP A 157 -3.65 12.12 3.37
C TRP A 157 -2.24 11.62 3.11
N VAL A 158 -1.51 12.37 2.29
CA VAL A 158 -0.12 12.09 1.93
C VAL A 158 0.77 13.16 2.50
N ARG A 159 1.79 12.76 3.24
CA ARG A 159 2.89 13.64 3.64
C ARG A 159 4.17 13.17 2.98
N ARG A 160 4.76 14.00 2.13
CA ARG A 160 6.01 13.71 1.44
C ARG A 160 7.21 14.19 2.25
N GLY A 161 8.35 13.49 2.09
CA GLY A 161 9.63 13.90 2.65
C GLY A 161 10.78 13.43 1.76
N HIS A 162 11.95 14.03 1.97
CA HIS A 162 13.17 13.75 1.22
C HIS A 162 14.25 13.23 2.17
N GLY A 163 15.09 12.28 1.69
CA GLY A 163 16.20 11.70 2.43
C GLY A 163 15.82 10.54 3.37
N VAL A 164 16.75 9.60 3.51
CA VAL A 164 16.54 8.35 4.27
C VAL A 164 16.59 8.60 5.78
N SER A 165 17.40 9.54 6.24
CA SER A 165 17.62 9.78 7.68
C SER A 165 16.41 10.38 8.42
N HIS A 166 15.57 11.16 7.74
CA HIS A 166 14.38 11.75 8.35
C HIS A 166 13.18 10.78 8.43
N ALA A 167 13.17 9.72 7.64
CA ALA A 167 12.07 8.76 7.65
C ALA A 167 12.10 7.88 8.91
N MET A 168 13.28 7.55 9.41
CA MET A 168 13.42 6.67 10.58
C MET A 168 13.31 7.41 11.93
N GLU A 169 13.57 8.71 11.95
CA GLU A 169 13.56 9.50 13.20
C GLU A 169 12.16 9.95 13.65
N LYS A 170 11.15 9.87 12.78
CA LYS A 170 9.78 10.34 13.04
C LYS A 170 8.70 9.25 13.06
N LEU A 171 9.07 7.98 13.11
CA LEU A 171 8.10 6.93 13.46
C LEU A 171 7.79 7.09 14.95
N PRO A 172 6.53 7.37 15.35
CA PRO A 172 6.20 7.33 16.75
C PRO A 172 6.43 5.91 17.24
N ALA A 173 7.33 5.75 18.19
CA ALA A 173 7.46 4.50 18.91
C ALA A 173 6.05 4.10 19.40
N ALA A 174 5.69 2.84 19.20
CA ALA A 174 4.52 2.25 19.82
C ALA A 174 4.74 2.24 21.35
N SER A 175 4.40 3.35 22.01
CA SER A 175 4.43 3.47 23.46
C SER A 175 3.37 4.45 23.92
N GLY A 176 2.64 4.00 24.96
CA GLY A 176 1.55 4.67 25.60
C GLY A 176 1.70 6.17 25.83
N GLY A 177 0.61 6.83 25.61
CA GLY A 177 0.14 8.08 26.14
C GLY A 177 1.15 9.17 26.45
N ARG A 178 1.24 10.16 25.53
CA ARG A 178 1.28 11.59 25.88
C ARG A 178 0.87 12.43 24.68
N ARG A 179 -0.07 13.33 24.91
CA ARG A 179 -0.53 14.32 23.94
C ARG A 179 0.65 15.17 23.49
N GLN A 180 1.00 15.11 22.21
CA GLN A 180 1.72 16.22 21.57
C GLN A 180 0.87 16.77 20.43
N ARG A 181 0.80 18.10 20.42
CA ARG A 181 0.02 18.89 19.46
C ARG A 181 0.48 18.60 18.04
N SER A 182 -0.49 18.36 17.17
CA SER A 182 -0.33 18.09 15.75
C SER A 182 0.52 19.16 15.06
N ALA A 183 1.65 18.78 14.52
CA ALA A 183 2.25 19.53 13.42
C ALA A 183 1.33 19.37 12.19
N ALA A 184 0.99 20.49 11.58
CA ALA A 184 0.04 20.58 10.49
C ALA A 184 0.38 19.61 9.36
N PHE A 185 -0.54 18.66 9.09
CA PHE A 185 -0.58 17.94 7.83
C PHE A 185 -0.97 18.95 6.73
N GLY A 186 -0.08 19.15 5.76
CA GLY A 186 -0.46 19.82 4.53
C GLY A 186 -1.61 19.03 3.90
N LYS A 187 -2.72 19.69 3.67
CA LYS A 187 -3.90 19.10 3.05
C LYS A 187 -3.66 18.93 1.55
N GLU A 188 -3.18 17.79 1.13
CA GLU A 188 -3.44 17.33 -0.23
C GLU A 188 -4.39 16.13 -0.13
N ARG A 189 -5.66 16.36 -0.48
CA ARG A 189 -6.64 15.30 -0.67
C ARG A 189 -6.47 14.76 -2.08
N THR A 190 -6.29 13.51 -2.22
CA THR A 190 -6.38 12.77 -3.49
C THR A 190 -7.44 11.69 -3.44
#